data_fb6baae92668b62697dcd9d8fe833918
#
_entry.id   fb6baae92668b62697dcd9d8fe833918
#
_cell.length_a   1.000
_cell.length_b   1.000
_cell.length_c   1.000
_cell.angle_alpha   90.00
_cell.angle_beta   90.00
_cell.angle_gamma   90.00
#
_symmetry.space_group_name_H-M   'P 1'
#
loop_
_entity.id
_entity.type
_entity.pdbx_description
1 polymer ?
#
loop_
_entity_poly.entity_id
_entity_poly.type
_entity_poly.pdbx_seq_one_letter_code
_entity_poly.pdbx_strand_id
1 'polypeptide(L)'
;KEQVIGTLTDGDIRRALLRGLEPSANVCDVMKTEFAFLKTDENDHTLTINAYRKSNITIVPLLDENNHLVKIYNLREIRSILPIDAVLMAGGKGERLRPLTEKTPKPLLPVGDKAIIDRSIERLIFFGLEHIYVTVNYLKEQLEDHFAEPIQGVKVNTVREPKYLGTMGSIQFVEQFHNDTILVMNSDLFTDIDYEDFYLHFKQNDADMSVAAVPYTVSVPYGIMDLEGRNIKGMLEKPRYNYYANAGIYLIKRELIDLIPKDEFYNATDLIDDLIRLN
;
A
#
# COMPACT_ATOMS: atom_id res chain seq x y z
N LYS A 1 26.60 1.91 20.33
CA LYS A 1 25.48 2.81 19.97
C LYS A 1 25.06 3.52 21.26
N GLU A 2 24.72 4.82 21.14
CA GLU A 2 24.29 5.63 22.29
C GLU A 2 22.78 5.45 22.53
N GLN A 3 22.36 5.42 23.79
CA GLN A 3 20.95 5.32 24.15
C GLN A 3 20.24 6.66 24.01
N VAL A 4 18.98 6.63 23.54
CA VAL A 4 18.11 7.81 23.54
C VAL A 4 17.52 7.97 24.93
N ILE A 5 17.88 9.08 25.61
CA ILE A 5 17.46 9.37 26.98
C ILE A 5 16.38 10.46 27.06
N GLY A 6 16.09 11.15 25.96
CA GLY A 6 15.07 12.19 25.90
C GLY A 6 14.99 12.86 24.53
N THR A 7 14.05 13.77 24.38
CA THR A 7 13.88 14.63 23.20
C THR A 7 13.88 16.10 23.59
N LEU A 8 14.34 16.94 22.70
CA LEU A 8 14.39 18.37 22.87
C LEU A 8 13.78 19.08 21.64
N THR A 9 12.87 20.00 21.88
CA THR A 9 12.23 20.81 20.84
C THR A 9 12.44 22.30 21.11
N ASP A 10 12.27 23.15 20.09
CA ASP A 10 12.26 24.61 20.24
C ASP A 10 11.31 25.08 21.35
N GLY A 11 10.16 24.41 21.48
CA GLY A 11 9.18 24.73 22.53
C GLY A 11 9.70 24.42 23.94
N ASP A 12 10.51 23.36 24.09
CA ASP A 12 11.13 23.02 25.37
C ASP A 12 12.18 24.06 25.75
N ILE A 13 13.02 24.46 24.79
CA ILE A 13 14.02 25.53 24.97
C ILE A 13 13.34 26.84 25.38
N ARG A 14 12.32 27.28 24.63
CA ARG A 14 11.59 28.53 24.93
C ARG A 14 10.98 28.50 26.34
N ARG A 15 10.35 27.40 26.72
CA ARG A 15 9.77 27.23 28.08
C ARG A 15 10.83 27.25 29.17
N ALA A 16 12.01 26.68 28.90
CA ALA A 16 13.14 26.71 29.86
C ALA A 16 13.65 28.14 30.04
N LEU A 17 13.87 28.89 28.99
CA LEU A 17 14.27 30.30 29.05
C LEU A 17 13.25 31.18 29.82
N LEU A 18 11.94 30.97 29.56
CA LEU A 18 10.89 31.68 30.28
C LEU A 18 10.85 31.36 31.78
N ARG A 19 11.34 30.19 32.19
CA ARG A 19 11.50 29.80 33.58
C ARG A 19 12.79 30.32 34.21
N GLY A 20 13.61 31.06 33.45
CA GLY A 20 14.86 31.66 33.90
C GLY A 20 16.10 30.79 33.76
N LEU A 21 16.03 29.66 33.03
CA LEU A 21 17.23 28.92 32.67
C LEU A 21 18.08 29.71 31.68
N GLU A 22 19.37 29.69 31.85
CA GLU A 22 20.31 30.34 30.93
C GLU A 22 20.61 29.43 29.73
N PRO A 23 21.03 30.02 28.57
CA PRO A 23 21.42 29.24 27.37
C PRO A 23 22.59 28.27 27.62
N SER A 24 23.34 28.45 28.70
CA SER A 24 24.44 27.60 29.16
C SER A 24 23.98 26.37 29.96
N ALA A 25 22.69 26.24 30.28
CA ALA A 25 22.13 25.10 30.99
C ALA A 25 22.36 23.77 30.24
N ASN A 26 22.51 22.67 30.97
CA ASN A 26 22.67 21.37 30.36
C ASN A 26 21.39 20.94 29.63
N VAL A 27 21.53 20.21 28.51
CA VAL A 27 20.41 19.67 27.74
C VAL A 27 19.51 18.80 28.64
N CYS A 28 20.08 18.05 29.55
CA CYS A 28 19.34 17.20 30.48
C CYS A 28 18.36 17.97 31.39
N ASP A 29 18.62 19.26 31.65
CA ASP A 29 17.75 20.10 32.49
C ASP A 29 16.53 20.64 31.71
N VAL A 30 16.55 20.48 30.37
CA VAL A 30 15.56 21.07 29.45
C VAL A 30 14.81 20.00 28.66
N MET A 31 15.46 18.87 28.35
CA MET A 31 14.87 17.80 27.56
C MET A 31 13.66 17.15 28.27
N LYS A 32 12.79 16.53 27.47
CA LYS A 32 11.73 15.65 27.95
C LYS A 32 12.23 14.22 28.00
N THR A 33 12.15 13.60 29.16
CA THR A 33 12.44 12.17 29.36
C THR A 33 11.22 11.27 29.07
N GLU A 34 10.01 11.84 29.19
CA GLU A 34 8.77 11.22 28.74
C GLU A 34 8.44 11.74 27.34
N PHE A 35 8.65 10.93 26.33
CA PHE A 35 8.47 11.29 24.92
C PHE A 35 7.84 10.15 24.12
N ALA A 36 7.25 10.48 22.97
CA ALA A 36 6.70 9.51 22.05
C ALA A 36 7.82 8.76 21.32
N PHE A 37 7.75 7.45 21.28
CA PHE A 37 8.66 6.57 20.54
C PHE A 37 7.95 5.30 20.08
N LEU A 38 8.57 4.57 19.17
CA LEU A 38 8.17 3.23 18.74
C LEU A 38 9.27 2.23 19.11
N LYS A 39 8.92 0.97 19.21
CA LYS A 39 9.85 -0.13 19.53
C LYS A 39 9.95 -1.11 18.37
N THR A 40 11.15 -1.64 18.13
CA THR A 40 11.38 -2.64 17.04
C THR A 40 10.80 -4.02 17.32
N ASP A 41 10.43 -4.33 18.57
CA ASP A 41 9.77 -5.57 18.99
C ASP A 41 8.24 -5.55 18.75
N GLU A 42 7.66 -4.39 18.45
CA GLU A 42 6.28 -4.26 18.01
C GLU A 42 6.22 -4.34 16.47
N ASN A 43 5.41 -5.24 15.93
CA ASN A 43 5.29 -5.42 14.48
C ASN A 43 4.30 -4.44 13.83
N ASP A 44 3.33 -3.90 14.59
CA ASP A 44 2.29 -3.03 14.06
C ASP A 44 2.16 -1.75 14.87
N HIS A 45 2.57 -0.66 14.28
CA HIS A 45 2.52 0.68 14.87
C HIS A 45 1.33 1.53 14.42
N THR A 46 0.42 0.99 13.61
CA THR A 46 -0.64 1.76 12.94
C THR A 46 -1.49 2.56 13.92
N LEU A 47 -1.99 1.92 14.99
CA LEU A 47 -2.83 2.59 16.00
C LEU A 47 -2.03 3.61 16.82
N THR A 48 -0.78 3.30 17.16
CA THR A 48 0.11 4.19 17.92
C THR A 48 0.43 5.45 17.11
N ILE A 49 0.77 5.31 15.84
CA ILE A 49 1.00 6.44 14.92
C ILE A 49 -0.26 7.31 14.80
N ASN A 50 -1.43 6.70 14.68
CA ASN A 50 -2.69 7.43 14.65
C ASN A 50 -2.92 8.26 15.92
N ALA A 51 -2.64 7.70 17.10
CA ALA A 51 -2.74 8.41 18.37
C ALA A 51 -1.74 9.58 18.45
N TYR A 52 -0.51 9.37 18.00
CA TYR A 52 0.52 10.42 17.97
C TYR A 52 0.14 11.58 17.02
N ARG A 53 -0.41 11.27 15.85
CA ARG A 53 -0.91 12.30 14.91
C ARG A 53 -2.04 13.12 15.51
N LYS A 54 -3.01 12.48 16.16
CA LYS A 54 -4.11 13.17 16.88
C LYS A 54 -3.58 14.09 17.97
N SER A 55 -2.44 13.75 18.56
CA SER A 55 -1.76 14.55 19.60
C SER A 55 -0.78 15.59 19.01
N ASN A 56 -0.77 15.79 17.68
CA ASN A 56 0.15 16.69 16.96
C ASN A 56 1.64 16.36 17.16
N ILE A 57 1.98 15.12 17.46
CA ILE A 57 3.37 14.65 17.47
C ILE A 57 3.83 14.46 16.03
N THR A 58 4.96 15.03 15.67
CA THR A 58 5.45 15.05 14.29
C THR A 58 6.73 14.26 14.06
N ILE A 59 7.54 14.10 15.09
CA ILE A 59 8.81 13.36 15.02
C ILE A 59 8.75 12.23 16.03
N VAL A 60 8.96 11.00 15.57
CA VAL A 60 8.88 9.79 16.41
C VAL A 60 10.11 8.92 16.16
N PRO A 61 10.98 8.72 17.14
CA PRO A 61 12.08 7.77 17.04
C PRO A 61 11.58 6.32 17.15
N LEU A 62 12.15 5.44 16.34
CA LEU A 62 12.09 4.00 16.51
C LEU A 62 13.33 3.54 17.28
N LEU A 63 13.11 2.83 18.36
CA LEU A 63 14.15 2.40 19.27
C LEU A 63 14.25 0.87 19.32
N ASP A 64 15.46 0.33 19.44
CA ASP A 64 15.67 -1.08 19.71
C ASP A 64 15.37 -1.43 21.20
N GLU A 65 15.50 -2.70 21.57
CA GLU A 65 15.27 -3.20 22.94
C GLU A 65 16.13 -2.49 23.99
N ASN A 66 17.31 -2.00 23.59
CA ASN A 66 18.27 -1.30 24.46
C ASN A 66 18.11 0.23 24.43
N ASN A 67 17.04 0.75 23.83
CA ASN A 67 16.78 2.17 23.61
C ASN A 67 17.80 2.88 22.69
N HIS A 68 18.50 2.15 21.81
CA HIS A 68 19.30 2.80 20.79
C HIS A 68 18.42 3.25 19.63
N LEU A 69 18.76 4.40 19.04
CA LEU A 69 18.06 4.92 17.87
C LEU A 69 18.29 4.03 16.64
N VAL A 70 17.21 3.54 16.05
CA VAL A 70 17.21 2.76 14.80
C VAL A 70 16.84 3.66 13.62
N LYS A 71 15.73 4.43 13.76
CA LYS A 71 15.18 5.29 12.72
C LYS A 71 14.42 6.45 13.33
N ILE A 72 14.22 7.51 12.57
CA ILE A 72 13.33 8.63 12.95
C ILE A 72 12.25 8.74 11.87
N TYR A 73 11.00 8.75 12.30
CA TYR A 73 9.86 8.98 11.43
C TYR A 73 9.37 10.42 11.53
N ASN A 74 9.17 11.06 10.38
CA ASN A 74 8.55 12.38 10.27
C ASN A 74 7.08 12.20 9.85
N LEU A 75 6.15 12.32 10.80
CA LEU A 75 4.72 12.14 10.57
C LEU A 75 4.06 13.27 9.74
N ARG A 76 4.84 14.27 9.30
CA ARG A 76 4.39 15.25 8.29
C ARG A 76 4.58 14.72 6.87
N GLU A 77 5.55 13.82 6.67
CA GLU A 77 5.93 13.27 5.37
C GLU A 77 5.27 11.91 5.10
N ILE A 78 4.95 11.17 6.18
CA ILE A 78 4.26 9.87 6.08
C ILE A 78 2.92 9.90 6.79
N ARG A 79 1.94 9.15 6.27
CA ARG A 79 0.60 9.01 6.83
C ARG A 79 0.54 7.96 7.92
N SER A 80 1.20 6.82 7.71
CA SER A 80 1.17 5.67 8.61
C SER A 80 2.50 4.91 8.52
N ILE A 81 2.61 3.81 9.25
CA ILE A 81 3.69 2.82 9.12
C ILE A 81 2.98 1.48 9.08
N LEU A 82 2.57 1.06 7.88
CA LEU A 82 1.81 -0.17 7.70
C LEU A 82 2.76 -1.36 7.58
N PRO A 83 2.57 -2.43 8.37
CA PRO A 83 3.36 -3.66 8.27
C PRO A 83 2.86 -4.52 7.09
N ILE A 84 3.11 -4.03 5.89
CA ILE A 84 2.61 -4.61 4.63
C ILE A 84 3.75 -4.64 3.62
N ASP A 85 3.91 -5.76 2.92
CA ASP A 85 4.71 -5.83 1.71
C ASP A 85 3.81 -5.53 0.49
N ALA A 86 4.30 -4.76 -0.47
CA ALA A 86 3.53 -4.46 -1.67
C ALA A 86 4.09 -5.13 -2.91
N VAL A 87 3.21 -5.70 -3.74
CA VAL A 87 3.55 -6.25 -5.06
C VAL A 87 2.72 -5.56 -6.12
N LEU A 88 3.38 -4.82 -7.02
CA LEU A 88 2.77 -4.17 -8.17
C LEU A 88 2.98 -5.03 -9.41
N MET A 89 1.90 -5.38 -10.08
CA MET A 89 1.93 -6.27 -11.23
C MET A 89 2.16 -5.48 -12.52
N ALA A 90 3.36 -5.60 -13.12
CA ALA A 90 3.80 -4.84 -14.28
C ALA A 90 4.22 -5.71 -15.48
N GLY A 91 3.97 -7.02 -15.46
CA GLY A 91 4.39 -7.96 -16.51
C GLY A 91 3.56 -7.90 -17.81
N GLY A 92 2.44 -7.18 -17.84
CA GLY A 92 1.51 -7.15 -18.95
C GLY A 92 1.97 -6.33 -20.15
N LYS A 93 1.57 -6.74 -21.39
CA LYS A 93 1.94 -6.07 -22.66
C LYS A 93 1.20 -4.75 -22.91
N GLY A 94 0.12 -4.46 -22.19
CA GLY A 94 -0.67 -3.23 -22.38
C GLY A 94 -1.29 -3.08 -23.78
N GLU A 95 -1.70 -4.16 -24.45
CA GLU A 95 -2.10 -4.21 -25.85
C GLU A 95 -3.20 -3.22 -26.24
N ARG A 96 -4.11 -2.88 -25.31
CA ARG A 96 -5.20 -1.91 -25.54
C ARG A 96 -4.71 -0.47 -25.76
N LEU A 97 -3.48 -0.17 -25.36
CA LEU A 97 -2.89 1.17 -25.48
C LEU A 97 -1.87 1.27 -26.62
N ARG A 98 -1.80 0.28 -27.53
CA ARG A 98 -0.97 0.37 -28.73
C ARG A 98 -1.40 1.54 -29.61
N PRO A 99 -0.44 2.27 -30.22
CA PRO A 99 0.99 1.96 -30.34
C PRO A 99 1.86 2.43 -29.15
N LEU A 100 1.33 3.14 -28.13
CA LEU A 100 2.08 3.72 -27.04
C LEU A 100 2.92 2.67 -26.28
N THR A 101 2.35 1.48 -26.11
CA THR A 101 2.98 0.38 -25.35
C THR A 101 3.88 -0.53 -26.18
N GLU A 102 4.14 -0.22 -27.46
CA GLU A 102 5.06 -1.01 -28.27
C GLU A 102 6.54 -0.79 -27.87
N LYS A 103 6.86 0.42 -27.41
CA LYS A 103 8.23 0.84 -27.08
C LYS A 103 8.42 1.19 -25.60
N THR A 104 7.34 1.41 -24.86
CA THR A 104 7.36 1.80 -23.45
C THR A 104 6.38 0.91 -22.69
N PRO A 105 6.80 0.23 -21.61
CA PRO A 105 5.87 -0.57 -20.82
C PRO A 105 4.78 0.31 -20.20
N LYS A 106 3.54 -0.19 -20.16
CA LYS A 106 2.38 0.56 -19.67
C LYS A 106 2.60 1.28 -18.34
N PRO A 107 3.26 0.68 -17.33
CA PRO A 107 3.51 1.33 -16.05
C PRO A 107 4.40 2.57 -16.13
N LEU A 108 5.24 2.68 -17.15
CA LEU A 108 6.11 3.83 -17.38
C LEU A 108 5.48 4.93 -18.25
N LEU A 109 4.25 4.74 -18.73
CA LEU A 109 3.56 5.80 -19.45
C LEU A 109 3.28 6.98 -18.50
N PRO A 110 3.56 8.23 -18.94
CA PRO A 110 3.41 9.39 -18.09
C PRO A 110 1.93 9.75 -17.86
N VAL A 111 1.62 10.10 -16.62
CA VAL A 111 0.37 10.75 -16.21
C VAL A 111 0.75 12.10 -15.57
N GLY A 112 0.67 13.15 -16.37
CA GLY A 112 1.26 14.45 -16.03
C GLY A 112 2.78 14.43 -16.18
N ASP A 113 3.47 14.70 -15.10
CA ASP A 113 4.95 14.86 -15.04
C ASP A 113 5.70 13.56 -14.64
N LYS A 114 4.99 12.49 -14.26
CA LYS A 114 5.59 11.25 -13.75
C LYS A 114 4.97 10.00 -14.39
N ALA A 115 5.71 8.90 -14.36
CA ALA A 115 5.16 7.59 -14.71
C ALA A 115 4.00 7.21 -13.76
N ILE A 116 2.99 6.49 -14.29
CA ILE A 116 1.82 6.14 -13.48
C ILE A 116 2.21 5.26 -12.28
N ILE A 117 3.17 4.37 -12.45
CA ILE A 117 3.65 3.48 -11.40
C ILE A 117 4.34 4.26 -10.26
N ASP A 118 5.05 5.34 -10.57
CA ASP A 118 5.73 6.16 -9.56
C ASP A 118 4.73 6.79 -8.61
N ARG A 119 3.57 7.24 -9.12
CA ARG A 119 2.49 7.79 -8.28
C ARG A 119 1.95 6.77 -7.31
N SER A 120 1.79 5.52 -7.75
CA SER A 120 1.38 4.42 -6.88
C SER A 120 2.44 4.13 -5.82
N ILE A 121 3.71 4.04 -6.20
CA ILE A 121 4.82 3.77 -5.28
C ILE A 121 4.99 4.91 -4.26
N GLU A 122 5.00 6.18 -4.70
CA GLU A 122 5.08 7.34 -3.79
C GLU A 122 3.94 7.33 -2.77
N ARG A 123 2.73 6.92 -3.21
CA ARG A 123 1.60 6.80 -2.29
C ARG A 123 1.79 5.66 -1.29
N LEU A 124 2.32 4.51 -1.69
CA LEU A 124 2.65 3.42 -0.77
C LEU A 124 3.70 3.86 0.26
N ILE A 125 4.75 4.57 -0.19
CA ILE A 125 5.78 5.15 0.69
C ILE A 125 5.17 6.15 1.66
N PHE A 126 4.22 6.98 1.23
CA PHE A 126 3.49 7.90 2.10
C PHE A 126 2.73 7.16 3.23
N PHE A 127 2.27 5.93 2.99
CA PHE A 127 1.70 5.05 4.01
C PHE A 127 2.74 4.20 4.76
N GLY A 128 4.03 4.48 4.54
CA GLY A 128 5.15 3.89 5.29
C GLY A 128 5.55 2.49 4.86
N LEU A 129 5.17 2.04 3.66
CA LEU A 129 5.63 0.77 3.12
C LEU A 129 7.10 0.87 2.71
N GLU A 130 7.92 -0.08 3.18
CA GLU A 130 9.37 -0.14 2.93
C GLU A 130 9.77 -1.29 2.00
N HIS A 131 8.91 -2.31 1.89
CA HIS A 131 9.14 -3.49 1.07
C HIS A 131 8.19 -3.49 -0.14
N ILE A 132 8.71 -3.00 -1.27
CA ILE A 132 7.94 -2.83 -2.51
C ILE A 132 8.59 -3.66 -3.61
N TYR A 133 7.78 -4.50 -4.25
CA TYR A 133 8.16 -5.38 -5.35
C TYR A 133 7.35 -5.01 -6.60
N VAL A 134 7.99 -5.11 -7.75
CA VAL A 134 7.35 -4.90 -9.05
C VAL A 134 7.63 -6.13 -9.91
N THR A 135 6.59 -6.89 -10.27
CA THR A 135 6.76 -8.04 -11.16
C THR A 135 6.90 -7.56 -12.61
N VAL A 136 7.91 -8.06 -13.33
CA VAL A 136 8.28 -7.57 -14.65
C VAL A 136 8.42 -8.72 -15.66
N ASN A 137 7.96 -8.50 -16.89
CA ASN A 137 8.09 -9.43 -17.99
C ASN A 137 8.30 -8.69 -19.32
N TYR A 138 7.24 -8.07 -19.86
CA TYR A 138 7.31 -7.33 -21.12
C TYR A 138 8.12 -6.04 -20.97
N LEU A 139 9.14 -5.83 -21.82
CA LEU A 139 10.07 -4.70 -21.77
C LEU A 139 10.70 -4.50 -20.36
N LYS A 140 10.98 -5.60 -19.68
CA LYS A 140 11.42 -5.64 -18.28
C LYS A 140 12.67 -4.81 -18.01
N GLU A 141 13.60 -4.76 -18.96
CA GLU A 141 14.84 -4.00 -18.84
C GLU A 141 14.58 -2.53 -18.54
N GLN A 142 13.56 -1.93 -19.16
CA GLN A 142 13.19 -0.53 -18.92
C GLN A 142 12.65 -0.31 -17.50
N LEU A 143 11.90 -1.26 -16.93
CA LEU A 143 11.42 -1.20 -15.55
C LEU A 143 12.56 -1.41 -14.55
N GLU A 144 13.47 -2.33 -14.85
CA GLU A 144 14.66 -2.58 -14.02
C GLU A 144 15.59 -1.37 -13.99
N ASP A 145 15.82 -0.73 -15.14
CA ASP A 145 16.62 0.49 -15.24
C ASP A 145 15.93 1.66 -14.50
N HIS A 146 14.60 1.76 -14.60
CA HIS A 146 13.82 2.80 -13.92
C HIS A 146 13.90 2.68 -12.40
N PHE A 147 13.93 1.46 -11.86
CA PHE A 147 14.02 1.19 -10.42
C PHE A 147 15.46 0.90 -9.94
N ALA A 148 16.47 1.19 -10.76
CA ALA A 148 17.87 1.05 -10.35
C ALA A 148 18.21 1.94 -9.13
N GLU A 149 17.59 3.13 -9.06
CA GLU A 149 17.73 4.05 -7.93
C GLU A 149 16.49 4.01 -7.02
N PRO A 150 16.65 4.21 -5.71
CA PRO A 150 15.52 4.26 -4.78
C PRO A 150 14.55 5.42 -5.06
N ILE A 151 13.27 5.19 -4.89
CA ILE A 151 12.25 6.26 -4.91
C ILE A 151 12.05 6.75 -3.47
N GLN A 152 12.25 8.05 -3.23
CA GLN A 152 12.15 8.66 -1.90
C GLN A 152 12.89 7.89 -0.78
N GLY A 153 14.03 7.27 -1.13
CA GLY A 153 14.85 6.50 -0.22
C GLY A 153 14.40 5.04 -0.01
N VAL A 154 13.32 4.61 -0.63
CA VAL A 154 12.83 3.22 -0.60
C VAL A 154 13.27 2.49 -1.85
N LYS A 155 13.95 1.35 -1.67
CA LYS A 155 14.35 0.48 -2.78
C LYS A 155 13.13 -0.29 -3.30
N VAL A 156 12.89 -0.16 -4.61
CA VAL A 156 11.88 -0.96 -5.31
C VAL A 156 12.57 -2.17 -5.93
N ASN A 157 12.12 -3.38 -5.58
CA ASN A 157 12.72 -4.61 -6.05
C ASN A 157 11.96 -5.15 -7.27
N THR A 158 12.62 -5.30 -8.40
CA THR A 158 12.01 -5.91 -9.58
C THR A 158 12.08 -7.44 -9.49
N VAL A 159 10.99 -8.11 -9.83
CA VAL A 159 10.84 -9.58 -9.80
C VAL A 159 10.54 -10.08 -11.21
N ARG A 160 11.47 -10.81 -11.82
CA ARG A 160 11.31 -11.32 -13.18
C ARG A 160 10.37 -12.51 -13.24
N GLU A 161 9.33 -12.41 -14.06
CA GLU A 161 8.50 -13.55 -14.43
C GLU A 161 9.16 -14.34 -15.57
N PRO A 162 9.25 -15.68 -15.50
CA PRO A 162 9.77 -16.48 -16.61
C PRO A 162 8.86 -16.43 -17.85
N LYS A 163 7.57 -16.29 -17.64
CA LYS A 163 6.51 -16.09 -18.63
C LYS A 163 5.39 -15.28 -17.98
N TYR A 164 4.46 -14.73 -18.75
CA TYR A 164 3.30 -14.05 -18.20
C TYR A 164 2.39 -15.03 -17.44
N LEU A 165 2.22 -14.81 -16.14
CA LEU A 165 1.52 -15.71 -15.21
C LEU A 165 0.22 -15.13 -14.65
N GLY A 166 -0.37 -14.16 -15.32
CA GLY A 166 -1.60 -13.51 -14.85
C GLY A 166 -1.33 -12.43 -13.79
N THR A 167 -2.35 -12.10 -13.03
CA THR A 167 -2.28 -11.04 -12.04
C THR A 167 -1.85 -11.50 -10.63
N MET A 168 -1.68 -12.81 -10.42
CA MET A 168 -1.29 -13.35 -9.11
C MET A 168 -0.13 -14.36 -9.21
N GLY A 169 -0.02 -15.09 -10.34
CA GLY A 169 0.97 -16.17 -10.46
C GLY A 169 2.42 -15.73 -10.29
N SER A 170 2.75 -14.46 -10.58
CA SER A 170 4.12 -13.94 -10.44
C SER A 170 4.54 -13.62 -9.00
N ILE A 171 3.61 -13.51 -8.06
CA ILE A 171 3.93 -13.20 -6.66
C ILE A 171 4.82 -14.26 -6.00
N GLN A 172 4.70 -15.51 -6.45
CA GLN A 172 5.49 -16.65 -5.95
C GLN A 172 7.01 -16.53 -6.23
N PHE A 173 7.43 -15.62 -7.12
CA PHE A 173 8.85 -15.36 -7.41
C PHE A 173 9.47 -14.28 -6.52
N VAL A 174 8.71 -13.68 -5.61
CA VAL A 174 9.25 -12.83 -4.56
C VAL A 174 10.02 -13.73 -3.59
N GLU A 175 11.34 -13.54 -3.49
CA GLU A 175 12.20 -14.42 -2.71
C GLU A 175 11.89 -14.40 -1.21
N GLN A 176 11.53 -13.24 -0.69
CA GLN A 176 11.26 -13.05 0.73
C GLN A 176 10.21 -11.96 0.95
N PHE A 177 9.18 -12.29 1.73
CA PHE A 177 8.26 -11.33 2.34
C PHE A 177 8.66 -11.08 3.79
N HIS A 178 8.53 -9.84 4.22
CA HIS A 178 8.91 -9.38 5.56
C HIS A 178 7.70 -9.28 6.50
N ASN A 179 6.51 -9.13 5.94
CA ASN A 179 5.26 -8.97 6.67
C ASN A 179 4.28 -10.13 6.39
N ASP A 180 3.31 -10.31 7.29
CA ASP A 180 2.27 -11.33 7.16
C ASP A 180 1.09 -10.89 6.30
N THR A 181 1.04 -9.60 5.96
CA THR A 181 0.04 -9.02 5.07
C THR A 181 0.70 -8.52 3.80
N ILE A 182 0.14 -8.87 2.65
CA ILE A 182 0.64 -8.50 1.34
C ILE A 182 -0.42 -7.69 0.61
N LEU A 183 -0.04 -6.52 0.14
CA LEU A 183 -0.81 -5.72 -0.80
C LEU A 183 -0.43 -6.12 -2.21
N VAL A 184 -1.38 -6.63 -2.98
CA VAL A 184 -1.20 -6.91 -4.41
C VAL A 184 -2.03 -5.93 -5.20
N MET A 185 -1.44 -5.27 -6.19
CA MET A 185 -2.17 -4.28 -6.99
C MET A 185 -1.68 -4.19 -8.43
N ASN A 186 -2.56 -3.75 -9.31
CA ASN A 186 -2.18 -3.40 -10.67
C ASN A 186 -1.24 -2.18 -10.65
N SER A 187 -0.23 -2.18 -11.51
CA SER A 187 0.79 -1.12 -11.60
C SER A 187 0.35 0.14 -12.34
N ASP A 188 -0.85 0.15 -12.91
CA ASP A 188 -1.39 1.21 -13.76
C ASP A 188 -2.59 1.92 -13.15
N LEU A 189 -2.72 1.85 -11.84
CA LEU A 189 -3.82 2.46 -11.10
C LEU A 189 -3.51 3.92 -10.74
N PHE A 190 -4.54 4.74 -10.80
CA PHE A 190 -4.57 6.07 -10.23
C PHE A 190 -5.69 6.12 -9.19
N THR A 191 -5.32 6.11 -7.90
CA THR A 191 -6.26 5.94 -6.80
C THR A 191 -5.92 6.83 -5.62
N ASP A 192 -6.94 7.22 -4.88
CA ASP A 192 -6.86 7.97 -3.62
C ASP A 192 -7.24 7.11 -2.40
N ILE A 193 -7.27 5.78 -2.55
CA ILE A 193 -7.58 4.84 -1.47
C ILE A 193 -6.77 5.16 -0.19
N ASP A 194 -7.43 5.11 0.96
CA ASP A 194 -6.76 5.16 2.26
C ASP A 194 -6.28 3.73 2.62
N TYR A 195 -5.00 3.45 2.38
CA TYR A 195 -4.43 2.13 2.67
C TYR A 195 -4.43 1.80 4.16
N GLU A 196 -4.43 2.80 5.05
CA GLU A 196 -4.54 2.57 6.49
C GLU A 196 -5.93 2.06 6.86
N ASP A 197 -6.98 2.72 6.37
CA ASP A 197 -8.37 2.29 6.59
C ASP A 197 -8.61 0.89 5.99
N PHE A 198 -8.09 0.64 4.79
CA PHE A 198 -8.18 -0.66 4.13
C PHE A 198 -7.48 -1.77 4.92
N TYR A 199 -6.29 -1.50 5.46
CA TYR A 199 -5.55 -2.43 6.32
C TYR A 199 -6.27 -2.68 7.65
N LEU A 200 -6.75 -1.61 8.32
CA LEU A 200 -7.46 -1.75 9.58
C LEU A 200 -8.76 -2.56 9.39
N HIS A 201 -9.50 -2.34 8.30
CA HIS A 201 -10.67 -3.14 7.95
C HIS A 201 -10.31 -4.62 7.76
N PHE A 202 -9.24 -4.91 7.02
CA PHE A 202 -8.73 -6.27 6.81
C PHE A 202 -8.42 -6.98 8.13
N LYS A 203 -7.69 -6.29 9.04
CA LYS A 203 -7.31 -6.83 10.35
C LYS A 203 -8.50 -7.01 11.29
N GLN A 204 -9.41 -6.04 11.36
CA GLN A 204 -10.57 -6.08 12.25
C GLN A 204 -11.53 -7.22 11.91
N ASN A 205 -11.62 -7.60 10.64
CA ASN A 205 -12.48 -8.71 10.20
C ASN A 205 -11.75 -10.05 10.15
N ASP A 206 -10.47 -10.11 10.52
CA ASP A 206 -9.60 -11.29 10.38
C ASP A 206 -9.73 -11.95 9.00
N ALA A 207 -9.85 -11.10 7.97
CA ALA A 207 -10.11 -11.55 6.62
C ALA A 207 -8.88 -12.27 6.04
N ASP A 208 -9.09 -13.33 5.26
CA ASP A 208 -8.02 -13.98 4.50
C ASP A 208 -7.62 -13.12 3.31
N MET A 209 -8.61 -12.50 2.65
CA MET A 209 -8.43 -11.57 1.55
C MET A 209 -9.42 -10.42 1.65
N SER A 210 -8.98 -9.20 1.36
CA SER A 210 -9.84 -8.04 1.15
C SER A 210 -9.62 -7.47 -0.25
N VAL A 211 -10.72 -7.10 -0.92
CA VAL A 211 -10.71 -6.56 -2.28
C VAL A 211 -11.24 -5.14 -2.26
N ALA A 212 -10.46 -4.20 -2.78
CA ALA A 212 -10.95 -2.85 -2.99
C ALA A 212 -11.96 -2.85 -4.14
N ALA A 213 -13.13 -2.29 -3.91
CA ALA A 213 -14.21 -2.24 -4.89
C ALA A 213 -14.70 -0.81 -5.10
N VAL A 214 -15.05 -0.49 -6.36
CA VAL A 214 -15.58 0.80 -6.75
C VAL A 214 -17.05 0.65 -7.12
N PRO A 215 -17.96 1.47 -6.57
CA PRO A 215 -19.36 1.43 -6.96
C PRO A 215 -19.52 1.81 -8.42
N TYR A 216 -20.26 1.01 -9.17
CA TYR A 216 -20.55 1.21 -10.58
C TYR A 216 -22.06 1.14 -10.82
N THR A 217 -22.66 2.26 -11.24
CA THR A 217 -24.10 2.34 -11.46
C THR A 217 -24.39 2.31 -12.96
N VAL A 218 -25.20 1.36 -13.37
CA VAL A 218 -25.77 1.29 -14.72
C VAL A 218 -27.21 1.83 -14.69
N SER A 219 -27.45 2.93 -15.38
CA SER A 219 -28.79 3.49 -15.54
C SER A 219 -29.36 3.12 -16.90
N VAL A 220 -30.52 2.48 -16.93
CA VAL A 220 -31.21 2.16 -18.17
C VAL A 220 -32.23 3.27 -18.42
N PRO A 221 -32.11 4.06 -19.53
CA PRO A 221 -32.98 5.22 -19.76
C PRO A 221 -34.39 4.86 -20.27
N TYR A 222 -34.76 3.58 -20.23
CA TYR A 222 -36.02 3.04 -20.75
C TYR A 222 -36.74 2.20 -19.69
N GLY A 223 -38.05 1.99 -19.86
CA GLY A 223 -38.79 0.97 -19.12
C GLY A 223 -38.31 -0.43 -19.52
N ILE A 224 -37.96 -1.26 -18.53
CA ILE A 224 -37.55 -2.66 -18.71
C ILE A 224 -38.73 -3.54 -18.40
N MET A 225 -39.14 -4.36 -19.37
CA MET A 225 -40.21 -5.34 -19.18
C MET A 225 -39.62 -6.64 -18.64
N ASP A 226 -40.23 -7.17 -17.59
CA ASP A 226 -39.99 -8.53 -17.12
C ASP A 226 -40.94 -9.47 -17.87
N LEU A 227 -40.40 -10.41 -18.62
CA LEU A 227 -41.15 -11.29 -19.51
C LEU A 227 -41.03 -12.75 -19.08
N GLU A 228 -42.15 -13.47 -19.09
CA GLU A 228 -42.18 -14.92 -19.09
C GLU A 228 -42.76 -15.42 -20.41
N GLY A 229 -41.91 -15.94 -21.25
CA GLY A 229 -42.27 -16.22 -22.64
C GLY A 229 -42.68 -14.94 -23.39
N ARG A 230 -43.97 -14.82 -23.76
CA ARG A 230 -44.53 -13.61 -24.43
C ARG A 230 -45.39 -12.77 -23.49
N ASN A 231 -45.56 -13.16 -22.25
CA ASN A 231 -46.38 -12.47 -21.25
C ASN A 231 -45.55 -11.48 -20.45
N ILE A 232 -46.05 -10.26 -20.27
CA ILE A 232 -45.46 -9.25 -19.41
C ILE A 232 -45.84 -9.59 -17.98
N LYS A 233 -44.85 -9.83 -17.10
CA LYS A 233 -45.00 -10.03 -15.66
C LYS A 233 -44.84 -8.76 -14.83
N GLY A 234 -44.03 -7.82 -15.36
CA GLY A 234 -43.76 -6.57 -14.68
C GLY A 234 -43.07 -5.58 -15.59
N MET A 235 -42.94 -4.35 -15.11
CA MET A 235 -42.18 -3.31 -15.76
C MET A 235 -41.46 -2.48 -14.70
N LEU A 236 -40.18 -2.19 -14.94
CA LEU A 236 -39.35 -1.29 -14.13
C LEU A 236 -39.04 -0.05 -14.97
N GLU A 237 -39.53 1.11 -14.53
CA GLU A 237 -39.32 2.38 -15.24
C GLU A 237 -37.92 2.93 -14.88
N LYS A 238 -37.06 3.08 -15.90
CA LYS A 238 -35.73 3.66 -15.80
C LYS A 238 -34.89 3.12 -14.61
N PRO A 239 -34.73 1.79 -14.52
CA PRO A 239 -34.07 1.19 -13.37
C PRO A 239 -32.61 1.59 -13.31
N ARG A 240 -32.08 1.63 -12.05
CA ARG A 240 -30.67 1.81 -11.76
C ARG A 240 -30.16 0.55 -11.08
N TYR A 241 -29.08 -0.03 -11.64
CA TYR A 241 -28.43 -1.20 -11.10
C TYR A 241 -27.09 -0.79 -10.54
N ASN A 242 -26.87 -1.09 -9.27
CA ASN A 242 -25.61 -0.81 -8.58
C ASN A 242 -24.78 -2.10 -8.51
N TYR A 243 -23.56 -2.02 -8.99
CA TYR A 243 -22.56 -3.06 -8.94
C TYR A 243 -21.32 -2.56 -8.20
N TYR A 244 -20.46 -3.48 -7.80
CA TYR A 244 -19.15 -3.16 -7.27
C TYR A 244 -18.10 -3.72 -8.22
N ALA A 245 -17.38 -2.83 -8.90
CA ALA A 245 -16.31 -3.21 -9.81
C ALA A 245 -15.01 -3.45 -9.03
N ASN A 246 -14.32 -4.54 -9.35
CA ASN A 246 -13.01 -4.86 -8.77
C ASN A 246 -11.99 -3.78 -9.18
N ALA A 247 -11.37 -3.11 -8.20
CA ALA A 247 -10.42 -2.03 -8.42
C ALA A 247 -8.99 -2.54 -8.74
N GLY A 248 -8.73 -3.83 -8.64
CA GLY A 248 -7.40 -4.41 -8.85
C GLY A 248 -6.42 -4.09 -7.71
N ILE A 249 -6.92 -3.97 -6.49
CA ILE A 249 -6.15 -3.77 -5.26
C ILE A 249 -6.65 -4.79 -4.22
N TYR A 250 -5.73 -5.55 -3.66
CA TYR A 250 -6.03 -6.67 -2.77
C TYR A 250 -5.10 -6.65 -1.56
N LEU A 251 -5.64 -6.92 -0.38
CA LEU A 251 -4.86 -7.35 0.78
C LEU A 251 -5.07 -8.85 0.98
N ILE A 252 -3.99 -9.58 1.17
CA ILE A 252 -4.02 -11.02 1.42
C ILE A 252 -3.14 -11.40 2.61
N LYS A 253 -3.49 -12.46 3.32
CA LYS A 253 -2.55 -13.11 4.24
C LYS A 253 -1.43 -13.77 3.43
N ARG A 254 -0.19 -13.66 3.90
CA ARG A 254 0.98 -14.23 3.21
C ARG A 254 0.85 -15.74 2.95
N GLU A 255 0.24 -16.48 3.87
CA GLU A 255 0.02 -17.92 3.74
C GLU A 255 -0.81 -18.31 2.51
N LEU A 256 -1.63 -17.40 1.96
CA LEU A 256 -2.41 -17.68 0.75
C LEU A 256 -1.55 -17.80 -0.51
N ILE A 257 -0.29 -17.38 -0.46
CA ILE A 257 0.65 -17.59 -1.58
C ILE A 257 0.85 -19.07 -1.87
N ASP A 258 0.78 -19.91 -0.85
CA ASP A 258 0.93 -21.37 -0.98
C ASP A 258 -0.22 -22.03 -1.76
N LEU A 259 -1.36 -21.34 -1.91
CA LEU A 259 -2.47 -21.77 -2.75
C LEU A 259 -2.26 -21.49 -4.24
N ILE A 260 -1.33 -20.60 -4.57
CA ILE A 260 -1.06 -20.19 -5.96
C ILE A 260 -0.27 -21.32 -6.64
N PRO A 261 -0.77 -21.87 -7.76
CA PRO A 261 -0.07 -22.94 -8.49
C PRO A 261 1.30 -22.45 -8.99
N LYS A 262 2.33 -23.29 -8.82
CA LYS A 262 3.68 -22.95 -9.25
C LYS A 262 3.77 -22.97 -10.78
N ASP A 263 4.38 -21.89 -11.33
CA ASP A 263 4.62 -21.76 -12.78
C ASP A 263 3.36 -21.84 -13.66
N GLU A 264 2.18 -21.59 -13.10
CA GLU A 264 0.91 -21.59 -13.85
C GLU A 264 0.32 -20.18 -13.94
N PHE A 265 -0.49 -19.99 -14.98
CA PHE A 265 -1.26 -18.75 -15.14
C PHE A 265 -2.37 -18.72 -14.07
N TYR A 266 -2.37 -17.67 -13.23
CA TYR A 266 -3.29 -17.55 -12.13
C TYR A 266 -3.62 -16.08 -11.87
N ASN A 267 -4.90 -15.73 -11.81
CA ASN A 267 -5.35 -14.37 -11.57
C ASN A 267 -5.84 -14.17 -10.14
N ALA A 268 -5.97 -12.93 -9.73
CA ALA A 268 -6.59 -12.57 -8.46
C ALA A 268 -8.05 -13.06 -8.36
N THR A 269 -8.76 -13.12 -9.50
CA THR A 269 -10.11 -13.68 -9.55
C THR A 269 -10.14 -15.18 -9.28
N ASP A 270 -9.11 -15.91 -9.72
CA ASP A 270 -9.01 -17.35 -9.47
C ASP A 270 -8.79 -17.61 -7.97
N LEU A 271 -7.96 -16.79 -7.31
CA LEU A 271 -7.78 -16.86 -5.85
C LEU A 271 -9.08 -16.55 -5.10
N ILE A 272 -9.85 -15.53 -5.54
CA ILE A 272 -11.15 -15.21 -4.95
C ILE A 272 -12.10 -16.41 -5.05
N ASP A 273 -12.19 -17.04 -6.23
CA ASP A 273 -13.05 -18.19 -6.47
C ASP A 273 -12.64 -19.40 -5.62
N ASP A 274 -11.34 -19.64 -5.48
CA ASP A 274 -10.81 -20.72 -4.65
C ASP A 274 -11.11 -20.49 -3.17
N LEU A 275 -10.92 -19.28 -2.66
CA LEU A 275 -11.24 -18.93 -1.27
C LEU A 275 -12.74 -19.06 -0.96
N ILE A 276 -13.62 -18.66 -1.90
CA ILE A 276 -15.07 -18.83 -1.76
C ILE A 276 -15.46 -20.31 -1.70
N ARG A 277 -14.74 -21.20 -2.41
CA ARG A 277 -15.00 -22.64 -2.38
C ARG A 277 -14.49 -23.33 -1.12
N LEU A 278 -13.45 -22.79 -0.49
CA LEU A 278 -12.87 -23.35 0.74
C LEU A 278 -13.63 -22.97 2.00
N ASN A 279 -14.46 -21.92 1.97
CA ASN A 279 -15.36 -21.47 3.03
C ASN A 279 -16.81 -21.95 2.76
#